data_7aadd783f6fd57f46ad6790388b1fff7
#
_entry.id   7aadd783f6fd57f46ad6790388b1fff7
#
_cell.length_a   1.000
_cell.length_b   1.000
_cell.length_c   1.000
_cell.angle_alpha   90.00
_cell.angle_beta   90.00
_cell.angle_gamma   90.00
#
_symmetry.space_group_name_H-M   'P 1'
#
loop_
_entity.id
_entity.type
_entity.pdbx_description
1 polymer ?
#
loop_
_entity_poly.entity_id
_entity_poly.type
_entity_poly.pdbx_seq_one_letter_code
_entity_poly.pdbx_strand_id
1 'polypeptide(L)'
;MSDFLRPEARALLLRWAETMAALALTLAGIWWALSGPGPVHWLGWLLAALGAALTLGAVQRARFRARGMGSGVIEVVEREVRYFGPRGGGVVALDALLALSLSADAQYWLVESFDGEVLAIPRAASGHEALFDAFAALPGLDMAQLLRIIGQGPAPRARLVWRHPARRLLT
;
A
#
# COMPACT_ATOMS: atom_id res chain seq x y z
N MET A 1 35.27 -3.50 1.43
CA MET A 1 34.84 -3.07 2.77
C MET A 1 33.64 -2.13 2.66
N SER A 2 32.45 -2.59 2.35
CA SER A 2 31.26 -1.71 2.23
C SER A 2 29.94 -2.48 2.28
N ASP A 3 29.88 -3.55 3.10
CA ASP A 3 28.69 -4.40 3.17
C ASP A 3 28.09 -4.45 4.58
N PHE A 4 28.21 -3.33 5.34
CA PHE A 4 27.74 -3.25 6.73
C PHE A 4 26.31 -2.72 6.88
N LEU A 5 25.67 -2.31 5.79
CA LEU A 5 24.29 -1.83 5.83
C LEU A 5 23.36 -2.87 5.18
N ARG A 6 22.45 -3.41 5.96
CA ARG A 6 21.38 -4.26 5.47
C ARG A 6 20.71 -3.58 4.28
N PRO A 7 20.38 -4.30 3.19
CA PRO A 7 19.78 -3.72 1.99
C PRO A 7 18.50 -2.93 2.29
N GLU A 8 17.77 -3.31 3.32
CA GLU A 8 16.58 -2.62 3.82
C GLU A 8 16.89 -1.24 4.42
N ALA A 9 17.98 -1.14 5.19
CA ALA A 9 18.44 0.12 5.78
C ALA A 9 18.93 1.10 4.70
N ARG A 10 19.59 0.60 3.66
CA ARG A 10 20.05 1.39 2.52
C ARG A 10 18.87 1.93 1.71
N ALA A 11 17.84 1.13 1.50
CA ALA A 11 16.61 1.55 0.82
C ALA A 11 15.85 2.62 1.63
N LEU A 12 15.81 2.50 2.96
CA LEU A 12 15.24 3.51 3.86
C LEU A 12 16.04 4.81 3.82
N LEU A 13 17.37 4.74 3.90
CA LEU A 13 18.26 5.92 3.84
C LEU A 13 18.13 6.65 2.50
N LEU A 14 18.11 5.92 1.37
CA LEU A 14 17.91 6.52 0.05
C LEU A 14 16.51 7.15 -0.09
N ARG A 15 15.52 6.55 0.52
CA ARG A 15 14.15 7.08 0.53
C ARG A 15 14.02 8.41 1.27
N TRP A 16 14.78 8.59 2.35
CA TRP A 16 14.77 9.81 3.16
C TRP A 16 15.89 10.80 2.78
N ALA A 17 16.85 10.38 1.97
CA ALA A 17 18.01 11.21 1.58
C ALA A 17 17.57 12.53 0.93
N GLU A 18 16.57 12.51 0.04
CA GLU A 18 16.03 13.72 -0.60
C GLU A 18 15.42 14.68 0.43
N THR A 19 14.65 14.16 1.39
CA THR A 19 14.01 14.97 2.43
C THR A 19 15.05 15.55 3.39
N MET A 20 16.04 14.75 3.77
CA MET A 20 17.15 15.19 4.63
C MET A 20 18.01 16.25 3.94
N ALA A 21 18.32 16.07 2.66
CA ALA A 21 19.07 17.06 1.89
C ALA A 21 18.31 18.39 1.75
N ALA A 22 17.01 18.34 1.45
CA ALA A 22 16.16 19.52 1.36
C ALA A 22 16.05 20.25 2.71
N LEU A 23 15.94 19.51 3.82
CA LEU A 23 15.92 20.07 5.17
C LEU A 23 17.26 20.73 5.52
N ALA A 24 18.38 20.06 5.22
CA ALA A 24 19.71 20.62 5.44
C ALA A 24 19.94 21.92 4.65
N LEU A 25 19.44 21.96 3.39
CA LEU A 25 19.49 23.17 2.57
C LEU A 25 18.67 24.32 3.18
N THR A 26 17.48 24.02 3.70
CA THR A 26 16.62 25.00 4.38
C THR A 26 17.33 25.57 5.61
N LEU A 27 17.90 24.71 6.45
CA LEU A 27 18.62 25.13 7.67
C LEU A 27 19.87 25.95 7.34
N ALA A 28 20.63 25.58 6.33
CA ALA A 28 21.78 26.34 5.86
C ALA A 28 21.38 27.71 5.32
N GLY A 29 20.27 27.78 4.57
CA GLY A 29 19.70 29.05 4.09
C GLY A 29 19.29 29.98 5.22
N ILE A 30 18.60 29.46 6.25
CA ILE A 30 18.23 30.23 7.45
C ILE A 30 19.47 30.71 8.19
N TRP A 31 20.48 29.86 8.35
CA TRP A 31 21.71 30.24 9.00
C TRP A 31 22.40 31.41 8.28
N TRP A 32 22.51 31.38 6.96
CA TRP A 32 23.09 32.46 6.17
C TRP A 32 22.24 33.71 6.18
N ALA A 33 20.91 33.59 6.21
CA ALA A 33 20.01 34.73 6.33
C ALA A 33 20.17 35.47 7.67
N LEU A 34 20.43 34.74 8.74
CA LEU A 34 20.56 35.31 10.08
C LEU A 34 21.99 35.82 10.38
N SER A 35 23.03 35.18 9.79
CA SER A 35 24.44 35.46 10.11
C SER A 35 25.17 36.26 9.04
N GLY A 36 24.63 36.35 7.82
CA GLY A 36 25.30 36.98 6.69
C GLY A 36 25.05 38.48 6.58
N PRO A 37 26.11 39.30 6.40
CA PRO A 37 25.96 40.73 6.14
C PRO A 37 25.59 41.04 4.68
N GLY A 38 24.81 42.11 4.45
CA GLY A 38 24.53 42.65 3.12
C GLY A 38 23.85 41.67 2.14
N PRO A 39 24.38 41.47 0.95
CA PRO A 39 23.75 40.64 -0.09
C PRO A 39 23.62 39.16 0.28
N VAL A 40 24.49 38.65 1.17
CA VAL A 40 24.44 37.27 1.65
C VAL A 40 23.15 37.00 2.44
N HIS A 41 22.65 37.93 3.16
CA HIS A 41 21.34 37.86 3.85
C HIS A 41 20.20 37.52 2.89
N TRP A 42 20.11 38.25 1.77
CA TRP A 42 19.06 37.99 0.77
C TRP A 42 19.20 36.65 0.08
N LEU A 43 20.44 36.24 -0.22
CA LEU A 43 20.73 34.94 -0.78
C LEU A 43 20.33 33.81 0.19
N GLY A 44 20.54 34.01 1.50
CA GLY A 44 20.11 33.08 2.55
C GLY A 44 18.61 32.87 2.56
N TRP A 45 17.81 33.95 2.47
CA TRP A 45 16.35 33.83 2.40
C TRP A 45 15.87 33.12 1.14
N LEU A 46 16.50 33.37 -0.01
CA LEU A 46 16.17 32.70 -1.26
C LEU A 46 16.47 31.20 -1.19
N LEU A 47 17.60 30.83 -0.59
CA LEU A 47 17.99 29.45 -0.38
C LEU A 47 17.05 28.72 0.60
N ALA A 48 16.64 29.41 1.68
CA ALA A 48 15.71 28.90 2.66
C ALA A 48 14.32 28.64 2.03
N ALA A 49 13.81 29.59 1.21
CA ALA A 49 12.56 29.44 0.50
C ALA A 49 12.58 28.26 -0.49
N LEU A 50 13.68 28.13 -1.25
CA LEU A 50 13.86 27.00 -2.17
C LEU A 50 13.91 25.66 -1.43
N GLY A 51 14.68 25.58 -0.34
CA GLY A 51 14.77 24.39 0.50
C GLY A 51 13.42 24.01 1.10
N ALA A 52 12.64 24.98 1.58
CA ALA A 52 11.29 24.76 2.10
C ALA A 52 10.33 24.22 1.01
N ALA A 53 10.37 24.80 -0.19
CA ALA A 53 9.56 24.31 -1.32
C ALA A 53 9.92 22.88 -1.71
N LEU A 54 11.22 22.54 -1.75
CA LEU A 54 11.70 21.17 -2.03
C LEU A 54 11.28 20.21 -0.91
N THR A 55 11.33 20.61 0.35
CA THR A 55 10.90 19.80 1.50
C THR A 55 9.42 19.50 1.41
N LEU A 56 8.57 20.49 1.14
CA LEU A 56 7.13 20.32 0.94
C LEU A 56 6.83 19.36 -0.22
N GLY A 57 7.51 19.55 -1.35
CA GLY A 57 7.39 18.66 -2.51
C GLY A 57 7.85 17.22 -2.21
N ALA A 58 8.91 17.04 -1.43
CA ALA A 58 9.39 15.71 -1.01
C ALA A 58 8.40 15.02 -0.07
N VAL A 59 7.84 15.75 0.91
CA VAL A 59 6.82 15.24 1.83
C VAL A 59 5.53 14.87 1.08
N GLN A 60 5.07 15.71 0.16
CA GLN A 60 3.91 15.40 -0.66
C GLN A 60 4.15 14.13 -1.49
N ARG A 61 5.28 14.03 -2.18
CA ARG A 61 5.66 12.82 -2.93
C ARG A 61 5.73 11.58 -2.04
N ALA A 62 6.29 11.70 -0.84
CA ALA A 62 6.33 10.60 0.13
C ALA A 62 4.93 10.15 0.55
N ARG A 63 4.00 11.09 0.77
CA ARG A 63 2.59 10.80 1.10
C ARG A 63 1.85 10.12 -0.06
N PHE A 64 2.06 10.59 -1.30
CA PHE A 64 1.46 9.96 -2.49
C PHE A 64 2.07 8.58 -2.77
N ARG A 65 3.38 8.40 -2.59
CA ARG A 65 4.02 7.08 -2.69
C ARG A 65 3.53 6.12 -1.62
N ALA A 66 3.29 6.58 -0.40
CA ALA A 66 2.72 5.74 0.66
C ALA A 66 1.28 5.31 0.36
N ARG A 67 0.51 6.13 -0.38
CA ARG A 67 -0.88 5.82 -0.77
C ARG A 67 -1.02 5.06 -2.09
N GLY A 68 -0.07 5.15 -3.01
CA GLY A 68 -0.22 4.66 -4.38
C GLY A 68 0.76 3.58 -4.84
N MET A 69 1.90 3.36 -4.19
CA MET A 69 2.96 2.47 -4.72
C MET A 69 3.10 1.12 -4.02
N GLY A 70 2.26 0.79 -3.04
CA GLY A 70 2.39 -0.47 -2.28
C GLY A 70 1.33 -1.51 -2.58
N SER A 71 0.15 -1.09 -3.02
CA SER A 71 -1.05 -1.93 -2.89
C SER A 71 -1.68 -2.33 -4.22
N GLY A 72 -1.26 -1.76 -5.35
CA GLY A 72 -1.91 -2.02 -6.64
C GLY A 72 -3.29 -1.39 -6.78
N VAL A 73 -3.95 -1.70 -7.89
CA VAL A 73 -5.30 -1.23 -8.23
C VAL A 73 -6.19 -2.45 -8.43
N ILE A 74 -7.38 -2.37 -7.89
CA ILE A 74 -8.45 -3.37 -8.08
C ILE A 74 -9.49 -2.75 -8.99
N GLU A 75 -9.90 -3.49 -9.98
CA GLU A 75 -11.00 -3.17 -10.87
C GLU A 75 -11.99 -4.33 -10.84
N VAL A 76 -13.27 -4.03 -10.69
CA VAL A 76 -14.33 -5.04 -10.77
C VAL A 76 -15.20 -4.71 -11.96
N VAL A 77 -15.15 -5.55 -12.98
CA VAL A 77 -15.90 -5.39 -14.23
C VAL A 77 -16.57 -6.72 -14.58
N GLU A 78 -17.87 -6.70 -14.86
CA GLU A 78 -18.63 -7.88 -15.34
C GLU A 78 -18.47 -9.13 -14.46
N ARG A 79 -18.44 -8.98 -13.13
CA ARG A 79 -18.23 -10.06 -12.16
C ARG A 79 -16.81 -10.66 -12.20
N GLU A 80 -15.85 -9.95 -12.78
CA GLU A 80 -14.43 -10.28 -12.69
C GLU A 80 -13.71 -9.30 -11.77
N VAL A 81 -12.91 -9.84 -10.86
CA VAL A 81 -11.97 -9.09 -10.02
C VAL A 81 -10.62 -9.09 -10.72
N ARG A 82 -10.19 -7.92 -11.16
CA ARG A 82 -8.88 -7.69 -11.77
C ARG A 82 -7.99 -6.96 -10.77
N TYR A 83 -6.87 -7.54 -10.45
CA TYR A 83 -5.87 -6.92 -9.60
C TYR A 83 -4.60 -6.64 -10.38
N PHE A 84 -4.13 -5.40 -10.34
CA PHE A 84 -2.90 -4.93 -10.96
C PHE A 84 -1.94 -4.45 -9.86
N GLY A 85 -0.98 -5.27 -9.51
CA GLY A 85 0.00 -4.98 -8.48
C GLY A 85 1.41 -4.79 -9.02
N PRO A 86 2.30 -4.14 -8.26
CA PRO A 86 3.68 -3.87 -8.67
C PRO A 86 4.57 -5.11 -8.77
N ARG A 87 4.15 -6.23 -8.19
CA ARG A 87 4.88 -7.51 -8.20
C ARG A 87 4.16 -8.61 -8.98
N GLY A 88 3.05 -8.27 -9.61
CA GLY A 88 2.18 -9.16 -10.33
C GLY A 88 0.74 -8.79 -10.12
N GLY A 89 -0.13 -9.42 -10.89
CA GLY A 89 -1.57 -9.23 -10.83
C GLY A 89 -2.26 -10.50 -11.30
N GLY A 90 -3.58 -10.45 -11.34
CA GLY A 90 -4.38 -11.55 -11.82
C GLY A 90 -5.83 -11.14 -12.03
N VAL A 91 -6.56 -12.00 -12.70
CA VAL A 91 -7.98 -11.84 -12.95
C VAL A 91 -8.69 -13.09 -12.42
N VAL A 92 -9.71 -12.89 -11.61
CA VAL A 92 -10.53 -13.99 -11.10
C VAL A 92 -12.01 -13.66 -11.30
N ALA A 93 -12.73 -14.52 -12.00
CA ALA A 93 -14.17 -14.41 -12.11
C ALA A 93 -14.81 -14.80 -10.76
N LEU A 94 -15.82 -14.04 -10.32
CA LEU A 94 -16.55 -14.32 -9.08
C LEU A 94 -17.24 -15.71 -9.10
N ASP A 95 -17.63 -16.16 -10.28
CA ASP A 95 -18.27 -17.46 -10.46
C ASP A 95 -17.24 -18.63 -10.41
N ALA A 96 -15.96 -18.35 -10.66
CA ALA A 96 -14.86 -19.29 -10.53
C ALA A 96 -14.21 -19.31 -9.12
N LEU A 97 -14.73 -18.54 -8.19
CA LEU A 97 -14.23 -18.45 -6.82
C LEU A 97 -14.55 -19.71 -6.02
N LEU A 98 -13.52 -20.34 -5.47
CA LEU A 98 -13.63 -21.53 -4.62
C LEU A 98 -13.67 -21.15 -3.13
N ALA A 99 -12.73 -20.28 -2.71
CA ALA A 99 -12.64 -19.84 -1.33
C ALA A 99 -12.08 -18.40 -1.23
N LEU A 100 -12.52 -17.72 -0.19
CA LEU A 100 -12.00 -16.41 0.22
C LEU A 100 -11.45 -16.52 1.62
N SER A 101 -10.19 -16.15 1.81
CA SER A 101 -9.52 -16.16 3.10
C SER A 101 -8.84 -14.84 3.38
N LEU A 102 -8.67 -14.50 4.65
CA LEU A 102 -7.84 -13.40 5.10
C LEU A 102 -6.47 -13.94 5.53
N SER A 103 -5.38 -13.37 5.04
CA SER A 103 -4.02 -13.78 5.40
C SER A 103 -3.77 -13.68 6.92
N ALA A 104 -2.76 -14.39 7.42
CA ALA A 104 -2.42 -14.42 8.84
C ALA A 104 -2.09 -13.03 9.41
N ASP A 105 -1.41 -12.19 8.64
CA ASP A 105 -1.07 -10.80 8.97
C ASP A 105 -2.25 -9.82 8.78
N ALA A 106 -3.39 -10.31 8.30
CA ALA A 106 -4.59 -9.54 7.97
C ALA A 106 -4.35 -8.43 6.92
N GLN A 107 -3.30 -8.53 6.09
CA GLN A 107 -2.96 -7.53 5.08
C GLN A 107 -3.48 -7.88 3.68
N TYR A 108 -3.76 -9.16 3.40
CA TYR A 108 -4.13 -9.65 2.07
C TYR A 108 -5.41 -10.44 2.10
N TRP A 109 -6.24 -10.25 1.09
CA TRP A 109 -7.27 -11.19 0.69
C TRP A 109 -6.62 -12.29 -0.15
N LEU A 110 -6.83 -13.53 0.22
CA LEU A 110 -6.43 -14.70 -0.54
C LEU A 110 -7.67 -15.25 -1.24
N VAL A 111 -7.71 -15.06 -2.53
CA VAL A 111 -8.82 -15.44 -3.41
C VAL A 111 -8.40 -16.70 -4.16
N GLU A 112 -8.98 -17.83 -3.81
CA GLU A 112 -8.70 -19.13 -4.41
C GLU A 112 -9.74 -19.44 -5.48
N SER A 113 -9.29 -19.79 -6.69
CA SER A 113 -10.11 -20.21 -7.82
C SER A 113 -10.29 -21.72 -7.84
N PHE A 114 -11.29 -22.23 -8.59
CA PHE A 114 -11.46 -23.68 -8.84
C PHE A 114 -10.27 -24.31 -9.57
N ASP A 115 -9.51 -23.52 -10.33
CA ASP A 115 -8.29 -23.94 -11.04
C ASP A 115 -7.09 -24.15 -10.10
N GLY A 116 -7.26 -23.83 -8.82
CA GLY A 116 -6.20 -23.94 -7.80
C GLY A 116 -5.28 -22.72 -7.75
N GLU A 117 -5.53 -21.69 -8.55
CA GLU A 117 -4.80 -20.44 -8.48
C GLU A 117 -5.22 -19.63 -7.23
N VAL A 118 -4.25 -19.04 -6.56
CA VAL A 118 -4.47 -18.16 -5.41
C VAL A 118 -3.98 -16.76 -5.75
N LEU A 119 -4.91 -15.82 -5.82
CA LEU A 119 -4.61 -14.40 -6.02
C LEU A 119 -4.57 -13.70 -4.66
N ALA A 120 -3.42 -13.13 -4.32
CA ALA A 120 -3.24 -12.33 -3.10
C ALA A 120 -3.47 -10.85 -3.40
N ILE A 121 -4.55 -10.29 -2.88
CA ILE A 121 -4.97 -8.90 -3.09
C ILE A 121 -4.73 -8.10 -1.80
N PRO A 122 -3.86 -7.08 -1.81
CA PRO A 122 -3.65 -6.25 -0.64
C PRO A 122 -4.93 -5.50 -0.23
N ARG A 123 -5.25 -5.49 1.04
CA ARG A 123 -6.41 -4.76 1.57
C ARG A 123 -6.31 -3.24 1.41
N ALA A 124 -5.09 -2.72 1.33
CA ALA A 124 -4.82 -1.32 1.10
C ALA A 124 -4.80 -0.94 -0.40
N ALA A 125 -5.15 -1.85 -1.32
CA ALA A 125 -5.21 -1.58 -2.75
C ALA A 125 -6.30 -0.54 -3.08
N SER A 126 -6.03 0.30 -4.06
CA SER A 126 -7.02 1.25 -4.57
C SER A 126 -8.19 0.49 -5.20
N GLY A 127 -9.43 0.92 -4.94
CA GLY A 127 -10.62 0.21 -5.43
C GLY A 127 -11.12 -0.91 -4.51
N HIS A 128 -10.61 -1.01 -3.28
CA HIS A 128 -11.04 -2.02 -2.30
C HIS A 128 -12.55 -1.95 -1.99
N GLU A 129 -13.21 -0.80 -2.15
CA GLU A 129 -14.67 -0.66 -1.96
C GLU A 129 -15.44 -1.54 -2.95
N ALA A 130 -15.05 -1.48 -4.25
CA ALA A 130 -15.65 -2.33 -5.28
C ALA A 130 -15.44 -3.83 -5.00
N LEU A 131 -14.35 -4.19 -4.33
CA LEU A 131 -14.09 -5.57 -3.91
C LEU A 131 -15.07 -6.04 -2.83
N PHE A 132 -15.44 -5.17 -1.87
CA PHE A 132 -16.46 -5.49 -0.87
C PHE A 132 -17.83 -5.69 -1.50
N ASP A 133 -18.20 -4.86 -2.48
CA ASP A 133 -19.45 -5.01 -3.22
C ASP A 133 -19.45 -6.34 -4.01
N ALA A 134 -18.31 -6.69 -4.63
CA ALA A 134 -18.16 -7.97 -5.30
C ALA A 134 -18.30 -9.16 -4.34
N PHE A 135 -17.71 -9.07 -3.14
CA PHE A 135 -17.85 -10.12 -2.13
C PHE A 135 -19.28 -10.23 -1.59
N ALA A 136 -19.99 -9.11 -1.43
CA ALA A 136 -21.39 -9.11 -1.02
C ALA A 136 -22.31 -9.86 -2.01
N ALA A 137 -21.91 -9.94 -3.27
CA ALA A 137 -22.64 -10.69 -4.30
C ALA A 137 -22.37 -12.22 -4.27
N LEU A 138 -21.45 -12.71 -3.42
CA LEU A 138 -21.15 -14.14 -3.31
C LEU A 138 -22.26 -14.88 -2.57
N PRO A 139 -22.73 -16.03 -3.07
CA PRO A 139 -23.83 -16.77 -2.48
C PRO A 139 -23.47 -17.31 -1.09
N GLY A 140 -24.24 -16.90 -0.09
CA GLY A 140 -24.07 -17.37 1.29
C GLY A 140 -22.88 -16.76 2.04
N LEU A 141 -22.30 -15.68 1.55
CA LEU A 141 -21.32 -14.90 2.32
C LEU A 141 -22.07 -14.06 3.37
N ASP A 142 -21.63 -14.17 4.62
CA ASP A 142 -22.11 -13.33 5.72
C ASP A 142 -21.20 -12.11 5.91
N MET A 143 -21.68 -10.94 5.50
CA MET A 143 -20.94 -9.67 5.64
C MET A 143 -20.63 -9.33 7.10
N ALA A 144 -21.52 -9.69 8.04
CA ALA A 144 -21.26 -9.46 9.46
C ALA A 144 -20.10 -10.32 9.96
N GLN A 145 -20.01 -11.56 9.50
CA GLN A 145 -18.88 -12.44 9.78
C GLN A 145 -17.59 -11.91 9.16
N LEU A 146 -17.61 -11.46 7.90
CA LEU A 146 -16.47 -10.87 7.21
C LEU A 146 -15.91 -9.68 7.98
N LEU A 147 -16.77 -8.72 8.35
CA LEU A 147 -16.39 -7.53 9.12
C LEU A 147 -15.81 -7.89 10.50
N ARG A 148 -16.39 -8.89 11.17
CA ARG A 148 -15.90 -9.41 12.45
C ARG A 148 -14.50 -10.01 12.32
N ILE A 149 -14.23 -10.79 11.26
CA ILE A 149 -12.92 -11.38 10.99
C ILE A 149 -11.88 -10.29 10.72
N ILE A 150 -12.25 -9.25 9.98
CA ILE A 150 -11.40 -8.07 9.73
C ILE A 150 -11.03 -7.36 11.03
N GLY A 151 -12.02 -7.16 11.91
CA GLY A 151 -11.85 -6.46 13.19
C GLY A 151 -10.97 -7.21 14.21
N GLN A 152 -10.81 -8.51 14.08
CA GLN A 152 -9.97 -9.32 14.97
C GLN A 152 -8.45 -9.13 14.77
N GLY A 153 -8.02 -8.47 13.67
CA GLY A 153 -6.60 -8.24 13.38
C GLY A 153 -5.81 -9.51 12.99
N PRO A 154 -4.48 -9.51 13.13
CA PRO A 154 -3.61 -10.63 12.78
C PRO A 154 -3.91 -11.92 13.56
N ALA A 155 -3.65 -13.07 12.94
CA ALA A 155 -3.86 -14.40 13.51
C ALA A 155 -2.67 -15.33 13.19
N PRO A 156 -2.51 -16.46 13.90
CA PRO A 156 -1.42 -17.41 13.63
C PRO A 156 -1.50 -18.08 12.25
N ARG A 157 -2.69 -18.11 11.67
CA ARG A 157 -2.96 -18.74 10.35
C ARG A 157 -3.96 -17.89 9.58
N ALA A 158 -3.99 -18.06 8.25
CA ALA A 158 -5.01 -17.49 7.40
C ALA A 158 -6.41 -17.96 7.86
N ARG A 159 -7.37 -17.05 7.83
CA ARG A 159 -8.76 -17.31 8.26
C ARG A 159 -9.66 -17.41 7.06
N LEU A 160 -10.34 -18.54 6.93
CA LEU A 160 -11.37 -18.73 5.92
C LEU A 160 -12.57 -17.83 6.24
N VAL A 161 -12.95 -17.01 5.27
CA VAL A 161 -14.10 -16.10 5.35
C VAL A 161 -15.31 -16.71 4.66
N TRP A 162 -15.09 -17.28 3.47
CA TRP A 162 -16.15 -17.85 2.66
C TRP A 162 -15.61 -19.01 1.82
N ARG A 163 -16.47 -19.99 1.55
CA ARG A 163 -16.21 -21.11 0.65
C ARG A 163 -17.43 -21.38 -0.20
N HIS A 164 -17.20 -21.68 -1.46
CA HIS A 164 -18.27 -21.96 -2.42
C HIS A 164 -19.15 -23.13 -1.94
N PRO A 165 -20.50 -22.96 -1.94
CA PRO A 165 -21.43 -23.94 -1.37
C PRO A 165 -21.38 -25.31 -2.08
N ALA A 166 -21.07 -25.36 -3.37
CA ALA A 166 -20.98 -26.63 -4.10
C ALA A 166 -19.93 -27.60 -3.53
N ARG A 167 -18.87 -27.13 -2.84
CA ARG A 167 -17.88 -27.99 -2.22
C ARG A 167 -18.29 -28.55 -0.86
N ARG A 168 -19.36 -28.04 -0.25
CA ARG A 168 -19.94 -28.62 0.98
C ARG A 168 -20.62 -29.98 0.74
N LEU A 169 -20.92 -30.29 -0.52
CA LEU A 169 -21.61 -31.53 -0.91
C LEU A 169 -20.65 -32.69 -1.26
N LEU A 170 -19.32 -32.44 -1.25
CA LEU A 170 -18.30 -33.42 -1.63
C LEU A 170 -17.41 -33.88 -0.45
N THR A 171 -17.75 -33.47 0.77
CA THR A 171 -17.16 -33.95 2.04
C THR A 171 -18.22 -34.58 2.91
#